data_99ff4aee3b50697548e933a5e3948cf5
#
_entry.id   99ff4aee3b50697548e933a5e3948cf5
#
_cell.length_a   1.000
_cell.length_b   1.000
_cell.length_c   1.000
_cell.angle_alpha   90.00
_cell.angle_beta   90.00
_cell.angle_gamma   90.00
#
_symmetry.space_group_name_H-M   'P 1'
#
loop_
_entity.id
_entity.type
_entity.pdbx_description
1 polymer ?
#
loop_
_entity_poly.entity_id
_entity_poly.type
_entity_poly.pdbx_seq_one_letter_code
_entity_poly.pdbx_strand_id
1 'polypeptide(L)'
;MFTLQNKVIILTGATGSLGGSLALSLAKAKVKIILLGRNQDLLNTLVTKLSSLTEVSSYVVNVMNRESLERIKNSVIDKYGQIDVLINAVGGNLPGAVISDDQSIFDLSETDFDEVVDLNLKGTLLPSIVFGKPMSEKGKGTIVNYSSMTVKQALTRVVGYSAGKAAMENFTRWMAVEMAIKYGDGIRVNAVAPGFFIGKQNQKLLLNDDGSLTERGRKIIQNTPMKRFGKPEELTGAIHFLCSESASFITGIVLPIDGGFSAFTGV
;
A
#
# COMPACT_ATOMS: atom_id res chain seq x y z
N MET A 1 0.12 23.44 -3.06
CA MET A 1 1.17 22.72 -3.76
C MET A 1 0.68 21.33 -4.18
N PHE A 2 0.58 20.32 -3.31
CA PHE A 2 -0.05 19.03 -3.66
C PHE A 2 -1.49 19.00 -3.13
N THR A 3 -2.36 19.85 -3.68
CA THR A 3 -3.75 19.89 -3.18
C THR A 3 -4.51 18.64 -3.58
N LEU A 4 -5.12 17.99 -2.59
CA LEU A 4 -6.02 16.86 -2.75
C LEU A 4 -7.43 17.19 -2.25
N GLN A 5 -7.67 18.44 -1.85
CA GLN A 5 -8.92 18.88 -1.27
C GLN A 5 -10.11 18.46 -2.11
N ASN A 6 -11.14 17.92 -1.45
CA ASN A 6 -12.38 17.42 -2.04
C ASN A 6 -12.26 16.20 -2.97
N LYS A 7 -11.05 15.66 -3.23
CA LYS A 7 -10.93 14.39 -3.96
C LYS A 7 -11.56 13.25 -3.16
N VAL A 8 -12.20 12.33 -3.85
CA VAL A 8 -12.78 11.10 -3.30
C VAL A 8 -11.72 10.01 -3.37
N ILE A 9 -11.21 9.58 -2.22
CA ILE A 9 -10.08 8.66 -2.11
C ILE A 9 -10.48 7.38 -1.40
N ILE A 10 -10.30 6.25 -2.06
CA ILE A 10 -10.44 4.92 -1.45
C ILE A 10 -9.07 4.47 -0.96
N LEU A 11 -9.00 4.07 0.31
CA LEU A 11 -7.80 3.52 0.93
C LEU A 11 -8.08 2.10 1.43
N THR A 12 -7.47 1.10 0.79
CA THR A 12 -7.47 -0.29 1.29
C THR A 12 -6.38 -0.45 2.34
N GLY A 13 -6.53 -1.39 3.27
CA GLY A 13 -5.55 -1.61 4.33
C GLY A 13 -5.44 -0.44 5.33
N ALA A 14 -6.50 0.36 5.45
CA ALA A 14 -6.52 1.58 6.27
C ALA A 14 -6.20 1.35 7.75
N THR A 15 -6.48 0.16 8.29
CA THR A 15 -6.24 -0.20 9.70
C THR A 15 -4.79 -0.64 9.99
N GLY A 16 -3.95 -0.79 8.97
CA GLY A 16 -2.52 -1.07 9.12
C GLY A 16 -1.73 0.15 9.60
N SER A 17 -0.50 -0.06 10.08
CA SER A 17 0.34 1.04 10.61
C SER A 17 0.59 2.14 9.58
N LEU A 18 0.97 1.79 8.36
CA LEU A 18 1.20 2.75 7.28
C LEU A 18 -0.11 3.34 6.75
N GLY A 19 -1.16 2.50 6.60
CA GLY A 19 -2.49 2.93 6.17
C GLY A 19 -3.13 3.92 7.12
N GLY A 20 -3.04 3.69 8.43
CA GLY A 20 -3.59 4.58 9.45
C GLY A 20 -2.91 5.95 9.50
N SER A 21 -1.58 5.99 9.35
CA SER A 21 -0.82 7.24 9.24
C SER A 21 -1.21 8.01 7.98
N LEU A 22 -1.33 7.32 6.84
CA LEU A 22 -1.78 7.93 5.60
C LEU A 22 -3.21 8.45 5.71
N ALA A 23 -4.15 7.69 6.30
CA ALA A 23 -5.53 8.13 6.50
C ALA A 23 -5.60 9.46 7.26
N LEU A 24 -4.79 9.62 8.33
CA LEU A 24 -4.70 10.87 9.06
C LEU A 24 -4.14 12.02 8.21
N SER A 25 -3.11 11.76 7.42
CA SER A 25 -2.50 12.76 6.53
C SER A 25 -3.49 13.21 5.45
N LEU A 26 -4.23 12.29 4.84
CA LEU A 26 -5.27 12.58 3.86
C LEU A 26 -6.44 13.37 4.47
N ALA A 27 -6.85 13.05 5.71
CA ALA A 27 -7.90 13.80 6.40
C ALA A 27 -7.50 15.25 6.64
N LYS A 28 -6.25 15.51 7.04
CA LYS A 28 -5.69 16.87 7.17
C LYS A 28 -5.69 17.62 5.84
N ALA A 29 -5.55 16.93 4.72
CA ALA A 29 -5.63 17.48 3.35
C ALA A 29 -7.09 17.71 2.88
N LYS A 30 -8.10 17.48 3.74
CA LYS A 30 -9.52 17.73 3.45
C LYS A 30 -10.04 16.94 2.25
N VAL A 31 -9.60 15.69 2.07
CA VAL A 31 -10.16 14.77 1.08
C VAL A 31 -11.39 14.06 1.65
N LYS A 32 -12.26 13.54 0.83
CA LYS A 32 -13.33 12.60 1.22
C LYS A 32 -12.74 11.20 1.23
N ILE A 33 -12.69 10.55 2.41
CA ILE A 33 -11.97 9.27 2.57
C ILE A 33 -12.93 8.11 2.71
N ILE A 34 -12.69 7.06 1.94
CA ILE A 34 -13.34 5.77 2.07
C ILE A 34 -12.32 4.77 2.59
N LEU A 35 -12.49 4.32 3.82
CA LEU A 35 -11.61 3.38 4.50
C LEU A 35 -12.08 1.95 4.31
N LEU A 36 -11.23 1.09 3.75
CA LEU A 36 -11.49 -0.33 3.61
C LEU A 36 -10.57 -1.14 4.52
N GLY A 37 -11.17 -2.05 5.31
CA GLY A 37 -10.42 -2.90 6.23
C GLY A 37 -11.22 -4.13 6.66
N ARG A 38 -10.61 -5.05 7.38
CA ARG A 38 -11.26 -6.29 7.86
C ARG A 38 -11.78 -6.20 9.29
N ASN A 39 -11.30 -5.25 10.07
CA ASN A 39 -11.62 -5.12 11.49
C ASN A 39 -12.52 -3.90 11.71
N GLN A 40 -13.76 -4.15 12.14
CA GLN A 40 -14.78 -3.11 12.37
C GLN A 40 -14.37 -2.13 13.47
N ASP A 41 -13.81 -2.62 14.58
CA ASP A 41 -13.48 -1.76 15.74
C ASP A 41 -12.34 -0.79 15.40
N LEU A 42 -11.33 -1.28 14.67
CA LEU A 42 -10.24 -0.42 14.19
C LEU A 42 -10.74 0.60 13.17
N LEU A 43 -11.67 0.23 12.30
CA LEU A 43 -12.31 1.18 11.37
C LEU A 43 -13.11 2.24 12.14
N ASN A 44 -13.93 1.84 13.11
CA ASN A 44 -14.71 2.75 13.95
C ASN A 44 -13.80 3.76 14.69
N THR A 45 -12.69 3.27 15.25
CA THR A 45 -11.67 4.10 15.90
C THR A 45 -11.10 5.14 14.93
N LEU A 46 -10.76 4.73 13.69
CA LEU A 46 -10.26 5.65 12.67
C LEU A 46 -11.33 6.66 12.26
N VAL A 47 -12.56 6.22 11.98
CA VAL A 47 -13.67 7.12 11.64
C VAL A 47 -13.86 8.17 12.72
N THR A 48 -13.95 7.79 13.99
CA THR A 48 -14.09 8.73 15.11
C THR A 48 -12.95 9.76 15.13
N LYS A 49 -11.71 9.31 14.93
CA LYS A 49 -10.53 10.19 14.92
C LYS A 49 -10.52 11.17 13.74
N LEU A 50 -11.01 10.76 12.57
CA LEU A 50 -10.87 11.52 11.33
C LEU A 50 -12.10 12.38 11.00
N SER A 51 -13.28 12.08 11.55
CA SER A 51 -14.55 12.76 11.23
C SER A 51 -14.55 14.24 11.60
N SER A 52 -13.74 14.67 12.57
CA SER A 52 -13.57 16.09 12.89
C SER A 52 -12.72 16.85 11.86
N LEU A 53 -11.98 16.12 11.02
CA LEU A 53 -11.07 16.70 10.05
C LEU A 53 -11.67 16.73 8.63
N THR A 54 -12.44 15.69 8.25
CA THR A 54 -12.99 15.54 6.90
C THR A 54 -14.16 14.57 6.88
N GLU A 55 -14.82 14.45 5.72
CA GLU A 55 -15.87 13.45 5.49
C GLU A 55 -15.24 12.05 5.34
N VAL A 56 -15.70 11.10 6.17
CA VAL A 56 -15.18 9.72 6.21
C VAL A 56 -16.32 8.72 6.07
N SER A 57 -16.12 7.72 5.22
CA SER A 57 -16.91 6.50 5.18
C SER A 57 -16.01 5.29 5.42
N SER A 58 -16.54 4.20 5.96
CA SER A 58 -15.78 2.96 6.14
C SER A 58 -16.61 1.74 5.80
N TYR A 59 -15.94 0.71 5.30
CA TYR A 59 -16.57 -0.58 4.97
C TYR A 59 -15.68 -1.73 5.43
N VAL A 60 -16.30 -2.70 6.12
CA VAL A 60 -15.63 -3.96 6.44
C VAL A 60 -15.65 -4.83 5.19
N VAL A 61 -14.48 -5.18 4.70
CA VAL A 61 -14.34 -5.97 3.49
C VAL A 61 -13.04 -6.77 3.45
N ASN A 62 -13.15 -8.00 2.93
CA ASN A 62 -11.99 -8.69 2.38
C ASN A 62 -11.82 -8.26 0.92
N VAL A 63 -10.72 -7.59 0.61
CA VAL A 63 -10.43 -7.08 -0.75
C VAL A 63 -10.26 -8.19 -1.79
N MET A 64 -10.18 -9.45 -1.37
CA MET A 64 -10.20 -10.62 -2.23
C MET A 64 -11.62 -11.00 -2.69
N ASN A 65 -12.67 -10.39 -2.15
CA ASN A 65 -14.05 -10.63 -2.53
C ASN A 65 -14.53 -9.56 -3.51
N ARG A 66 -14.50 -9.90 -4.80
CA ARG A 66 -14.88 -8.99 -5.89
C ARG A 66 -16.31 -8.47 -5.77
N GLU A 67 -17.25 -9.33 -5.42
CA GLU A 67 -18.67 -8.95 -5.30
C GLU A 67 -18.88 -7.88 -4.22
N SER A 68 -18.20 -8.03 -3.08
CA SER A 68 -18.24 -7.03 -2.01
C SER A 68 -17.60 -5.70 -2.45
N LEU A 69 -16.50 -5.73 -3.22
CA LEU A 69 -15.90 -4.52 -3.79
C LEU A 69 -16.84 -3.82 -4.77
N GLU A 70 -17.57 -4.58 -5.61
CA GLU A 70 -18.56 -4.01 -6.54
C GLU A 70 -19.71 -3.31 -5.79
N ARG A 71 -20.22 -3.91 -4.71
CA ARG A 71 -21.24 -3.27 -3.85
C ARG A 71 -20.73 -1.96 -3.25
N ILE A 72 -19.49 -1.96 -2.75
CA ILE A 72 -18.86 -0.75 -2.19
C ILE A 72 -18.68 0.31 -3.27
N LYS A 73 -18.21 -0.07 -4.46
CA LYS A 73 -18.05 0.85 -5.60
C LYS A 73 -19.38 1.55 -5.90
N ASN A 74 -20.49 0.80 -6.00
CA ASN A 74 -21.80 1.38 -6.27
C ASN A 74 -22.20 2.36 -5.15
N SER A 75 -22.07 1.98 -3.87
CA SER A 75 -22.37 2.88 -2.74
C SER A 75 -21.51 4.15 -2.74
N VAL A 76 -20.25 4.07 -3.16
CA VAL A 76 -19.36 5.24 -3.26
C VAL A 76 -19.77 6.13 -4.42
N ILE A 77 -20.10 5.56 -5.57
CA ILE A 77 -20.59 6.33 -6.73
C ILE A 77 -21.92 7.00 -6.42
N ASP A 78 -22.87 6.28 -5.81
CA ASP A 78 -24.18 6.84 -5.42
C ASP A 78 -24.02 8.03 -4.44
N LYS A 79 -23.08 7.92 -3.49
CA LYS A 79 -22.88 8.97 -2.48
C LYS A 79 -22.04 10.15 -2.96
N TYR A 80 -20.99 9.89 -3.73
CA TYR A 80 -19.97 10.89 -4.05
C TYR A 80 -19.92 11.27 -5.55
N GLY A 81 -20.59 10.50 -6.41
CA GLY A 81 -20.62 10.70 -7.85
C GLY A 81 -19.34 10.30 -8.59
N GLN A 82 -18.26 10.01 -7.86
CA GLN A 82 -16.95 9.73 -8.48
C GLN A 82 -15.99 9.00 -7.53
N ILE A 83 -14.92 8.48 -8.11
CA ILE A 83 -13.70 8.02 -7.41
C ILE A 83 -12.51 8.69 -8.11
N ASP A 84 -11.73 9.48 -7.38
CA ASP A 84 -10.58 10.19 -7.95
C ASP A 84 -9.27 9.44 -7.73
N VAL A 85 -9.15 8.76 -6.58
CA VAL A 85 -7.92 8.05 -6.21
C VAL A 85 -8.25 6.71 -5.55
N LEU A 86 -7.52 5.68 -5.94
CA LEU A 86 -7.44 4.41 -5.23
C LEU A 86 -6.03 4.23 -4.67
N ILE A 87 -5.92 3.94 -3.38
CA ILE A 87 -4.65 3.59 -2.74
C ILE A 87 -4.74 2.17 -2.22
N ASN A 88 -3.97 1.27 -2.82
CA ASN A 88 -3.89 -0.14 -2.46
C ASN A 88 -2.76 -0.36 -1.46
N ALA A 89 -3.08 -0.37 -0.16
CA ALA A 89 -2.13 -0.59 0.92
C ALA A 89 -2.34 -1.93 1.66
N VAL A 90 -3.12 -2.85 1.07
CA VAL A 90 -3.24 -4.22 1.57
C VAL A 90 -2.01 -5.02 1.19
N GLY A 91 -1.56 -5.85 2.10
CA GLY A 91 -0.47 -6.79 1.93
C GLY A 91 -0.04 -7.35 3.28
N GLY A 92 0.74 -8.39 3.24
CA GLY A 92 1.22 -9.03 4.47
C GLY A 92 1.89 -10.36 4.20
N ASN A 93 2.23 -11.04 5.27
CA ASN A 93 2.85 -12.36 5.25
C ASN A 93 2.12 -13.30 6.22
N LEU A 94 2.33 -14.59 6.06
CA LEU A 94 1.85 -15.65 6.95
C LEU A 94 3.05 -16.36 7.58
N PRO A 95 2.91 -16.89 8.81
CA PRO A 95 4.01 -17.60 9.48
C PRO A 95 4.59 -18.74 8.65
N GLY A 96 3.77 -19.58 8.02
CA GLY A 96 4.22 -20.72 7.21
C GLY A 96 4.81 -20.34 5.85
N ALA A 97 4.67 -19.07 5.41
CA ALA A 97 5.36 -18.50 4.25
C ALA A 97 6.64 -17.74 4.64
N VAL A 98 7.07 -17.82 5.90
CA VAL A 98 8.32 -17.24 6.41
C VAL A 98 9.28 -18.36 6.73
N ILE A 99 10.48 -18.34 6.15
CA ILE A 99 11.56 -19.26 6.47
C ILE A 99 12.35 -18.70 7.65
N SER A 100 12.30 -19.37 8.81
CA SER A 100 13.09 -19.00 9.99
C SER A 100 14.55 -19.41 9.86
N ASP A 101 15.39 -19.01 10.81
CA ASP A 101 16.84 -19.24 10.71
C ASP A 101 17.21 -20.73 10.89
N ASP A 102 16.32 -21.54 11.47
CA ASP A 102 16.41 -22.99 11.63
C ASP A 102 15.73 -23.79 10.51
N GLN A 103 15.15 -23.11 9.51
CA GLN A 103 14.45 -23.68 8.37
C GLN A 103 15.20 -23.44 7.06
N SER A 104 14.88 -24.27 6.07
CA SER A 104 15.33 -24.12 4.69
C SER A 104 14.16 -23.82 3.75
N ILE A 105 14.45 -23.53 2.47
CA ILE A 105 13.41 -23.34 1.45
C ILE A 105 12.54 -24.59 1.27
N PHE A 106 13.06 -25.78 1.60
CA PHE A 106 12.35 -27.05 1.46
C PHE A 106 11.31 -27.28 2.56
N ASP A 107 11.29 -26.45 3.61
CA ASP A 107 10.32 -26.47 4.71
C ASP A 107 9.17 -25.47 4.47
N LEU A 108 9.14 -24.80 3.32
CA LEU A 108 8.12 -23.82 2.98
C LEU A 108 6.75 -24.50 2.82
N SER A 109 5.72 -23.93 3.46
CA SER A 109 4.32 -24.32 3.21
C SER A 109 3.84 -23.78 1.87
N GLU A 110 3.57 -24.65 0.90
CA GLU A 110 3.04 -24.26 -0.41
C GLU A 110 1.70 -23.52 -0.28
N THR A 111 0.81 -24.00 0.59
CA THR A 111 -0.50 -23.37 0.83
C THR A 111 -0.35 -21.95 1.35
N ASP A 112 0.52 -21.73 2.35
CA ASP A 112 0.75 -20.39 2.90
C ASP A 112 1.48 -19.49 1.90
N PHE A 113 2.37 -20.06 1.08
CA PHE A 113 3.02 -19.35 -0.01
C PHE A 113 1.99 -18.83 -1.01
N ASP A 114 1.08 -19.67 -1.50
CA ASP A 114 0.02 -19.31 -2.44
C ASP A 114 -0.91 -18.24 -1.85
N GLU A 115 -1.32 -18.39 -0.57
CA GLU A 115 -2.17 -17.41 0.10
C GLU A 115 -1.47 -16.05 0.21
N VAL A 116 -0.17 -16.03 0.51
CA VAL A 116 0.62 -14.79 0.60
C VAL A 116 0.81 -14.14 -0.77
N VAL A 117 1.10 -14.93 -1.81
CA VAL A 117 1.20 -14.42 -3.19
C VAL A 117 -0.14 -13.84 -3.64
N ASP A 118 -1.23 -14.56 -3.43
CA ASP A 118 -2.58 -14.13 -3.76
C ASP A 118 -2.96 -12.83 -3.03
N LEU A 119 -2.73 -12.75 -1.73
CA LEU A 119 -3.01 -11.54 -0.96
C LEU A 119 -2.26 -10.32 -1.51
N ASN A 120 -0.98 -10.47 -1.81
CA ASN A 120 -0.14 -9.34 -2.24
C ASN A 120 -0.36 -8.95 -3.70
N LEU A 121 -0.80 -9.88 -4.56
CA LEU A 121 -1.15 -9.61 -5.96
C LEU A 121 -2.63 -9.28 -6.11
N LYS A 122 -3.53 -10.24 -5.81
CA LYS A 122 -4.98 -10.08 -6.02
C LYS A 122 -5.59 -9.01 -5.11
N GLY A 123 -5.02 -8.81 -3.90
CA GLY A 123 -5.41 -7.73 -2.99
C GLY A 123 -5.15 -6.33 -3.53
N THR A 124 -4.32 -6.21 -4.59
CA THR A 124 -4.14 -4.98 -5.37
C THR A 124 -4.91 -5.02 -6.69
N LEU A 125 -4.85 -6.13 -7.40
CA LEU A 125 -5.48 -6.32 -8.71
C LEU A 125 -7.00 -6.15 -8.65
N LEU A 126 -7.69 -6.83 -7.73
CA LEU A 126 -9.16 -6.80 -7.67
C LEU A 126 -9.71 -5.40 -7.36
N PRO A 127 -9.21 -4.67 -6.32
CA PRO A 127 -9.63 -3.29 -6.13
C PRO A 127 -9.32 -2.38 -7.34
N SER A 128 -8.16 -2.58 -7.99
CA SER A 128 -7.77 -1.79 -9.16
C SER A 128 -8.73 -1.99 -10.34
N ILE A 129 -9.18 -3.23 -10.58
CA ILE A 129 -10.18 -3.51 -11.62
C ILE A 129 -11.53 -2.88 -11.27
N VAL A 130 -11.99 -3.07 -10.03
CA VAL A 130 -13.33 -2.65 -9.61
C VAL A 130 -13.44 -1.13 -9.52
N PHE A 131 -12.53 -0.47 -8.81
CA PHE A 131 -12.56 0.97 -8.59
C PHE A 131 -11.91 1.77 -9.74
N GLY A 132 -11.06 1.15 -10.54
CA GLY A 132 -10.49 1.75 -11.75
C GLY A 132 -11.50 1.86 -12.89
N LYS A 133 -12.54 1.02 -12.92
CA LYS A 133 -13.57 1.09 -13.96
C LYS A 133 -14.28 2.45 -14.05
N PRO A 134 -14.86 3.01 -12.97
CA PRO A 134 -15.46 4.36 -13.04
C PRO A 134 -14.42 5.46 -13.35
N MET A 135 -13.14 5.27 -13.00
CA MET A 135 -12.09 6.20 -13.43
C MET A 135 -11.89 6.15 -14.95
N SER A 136 -11.92 4.95 -15.56
CA SER A 136 -11.79 4.81 -17.02
C SER A 136 -12.99 5.38 -17.77
N GLU A 137 -14.19 5.24 -17.24
CA GLU A 137 -15.40 5.79 -17.81
C GLU A 137 -15.40 7.35 -17.76
N LYS A 138 -14.82 7.92 -16.71
CA LYS A 138 -14.64 9.38 -16.55
C LYS A 138 -13.42 9.92 -17.31
N GLY A 139 -12.49 9.07 -17.73
CA GLY A 139 -11.20 9.46 -18.34
C GLY A 139 -10.23 10.13 -17.35
N LYS A 140 -10.45 10.01 -16.03
CA LYS A 140 -9.58 10.63 -15.01
C LYS A 140 -9.54 9.82 -13.72
N GLY A 141 -8.31 9.57 -13.21
CA GLY A 141 -8.11 8.88 -11.95
C GLY A 141 -6.65 8.61 -11.64
N THR A 142 -6.39 8.24 -10.40
CA THR A 142 -5.04 7.85 -9.97
C THR A 142 -5.08 6.60 -9.10
N ILE A 143 -4.24 5.63 -9.41
CA ILE A 143 -4.04 4.43 -8.59
C ILE A 143 -2.62 4.46 -8.04
N VAL A 144 -2.48 4.26 -6.72
CA VAL A 144 -1.18 4.15 -6.05
C VAL A 144 -1.13 2.82 -5.29
N ASN A 145 -0.18 1.98 -5.65
CA ASN A 145 0.01 0.66 -5.07
C ASN A 145 1.17 0.65 -4.07
N TYR A 146 1.03 -0.13 -2.99
CA TYR A 146 2.12 -0.34 -2.03
C TYR A 146 2.93 -1.57 -2.42
N SER A 147 4.12 -1.34 -2.95
CA SER A 147 5.15 -2.36 -3.17
C SER A 147 6.03 -2.54 -1.92
N SER A 148 7.23 -3.00 -2.12
CA SER A 148 8.22 -3.23 -1.07
C SER A 148 9.63 -3.24 -1.64
N MET A 149 10.61 -2.93 -0.82
CA MET A 149 12.02 -3.08 -1.15
C MET A 149 12.45 -4.51 -1.42
N THR A 150 11.67 -5.50 -0.97
CA THR A 150 11.91 -6.93 -1.23
C THR A 150 11.89 -7.31 -2.71
N VAL A 151 11.36 -6.44 -3.58
CA VAL A 151 11.37 -6.65 -5.04
C VAL A 151 12.72 -6.31 -5.64
N LYS A 152 13.38 -5.25 -5.17
CA LYS A 152 14.69 -4.81 -5.68
C LYS A 152 15.87 -5.54 -5.04
N GLN A 153 15.72 -5.89 -3.77
CA GLN A 153 16.75 -6.55 -2.98
C GLN A 153 16.21 -7.87 -2.46
N ALA A 154 16.94 -8.95 -2.66
CA ALA A 154 16.58 -10.25 -2.09
C ALA A 154 16.68 -10.18 -0.57
N LEU A 155 15.55 -10.08 0.11
CA LEU A 155 15.48 -10.14 1.55
C LEU A 155 15.24 -11.58 2.01
N THR A 156 16.04 -12.03 2.97
CA THR A 156 15.87 -13.35 3.59
C THR A 156 14.47 -13.53 4.21
N ARG A 157 13.99 -14.76 4.29
CA ARG A 157 12.81 -15.23 5.03
C ARG A 157 11.46 -15.03 4.33
N VAL A 158 11.29 -14.10 3.39
CA VAL A 158 9.96 -13.63 2.93
C VAL A 158 9.72 -13.88 1.44
N VAL A 159 9.98 -15.10 0.97
CA VAL A 159 9.94 -15.44 -0.47
C VAL A 159 8.56 -15.24 -1.11
N GLY A 160 7.47 -15.72 -0.50
CA GLY A 160 6.11 -15.58 -1.02
C GLY A 160 5.67 -14.11 -1.08
N TYR A 161 5.97 -13.34 -0.02
CA TYR A 161 5.72 -11.91 -0.01
C TYR A 161 6.47 -11.18 -1.13
N SER A 162 7.75 -11.49 -1.31
CA SER A 162 8.59 -10.88 -2.36
C SER A 162 8.08 -11.21 -3.76
N ALA A 163 7.70 -12.48 -4.01
CA ALA A 163 7.13 -12.92 -5.27
C ALA A 163 5.81 -12.20 -5.58
N GLY A 164 4.88 -12.13 -4.61
CA GLY A 164 3.61 -11.43 -4.76
C GLY A 164 3.78 -9.92 -5.02
N LYS A 165 4.74 -9.27 -4.33
CA LYS A 165 5.05 -7.85 -4.56
C LYS A 165 5.73 -7.60 -5.91
N ALA A 166 6.58 -8.52 -6.39
CA ALA A 166 7.17 -8.44 -7.73
C ALA A 166 6.10 -8.56 -8.83
N ALA A 167 5.18 -9.52 -8.68
CA ALA A 167 4.04 -9.67 -9.59
C ALA A 167 3.14 -8.42 -9.59
N MET A 168 2.87 -7.83 -8.43
CA MET A 168 2.09 -6.60 -8.27
C MET A 168 2.80 -5.38 -8.91
N GLU A 169 4.14 -5.26 -8.83
CA GLU A 169 4.87 -4.20 -9.53
C GLU A 169 4.76 -4.34 -11.05
N ASN A 170 4.87 -5.56 -11.57
CA ASN A 170 4.66 -5.79 -13.00
C ASN A 170 3.24 -5.41 -13.42
N PHE A 171 2.22 -5.84 -12.66
CA PHE A 171 0.83 -5.44 -12.87
C PHE A 171 0.67 -3.91 -12.87
N THR A 172 1.34 -3.19 -11.95
CA THR A 172 1.31 -1.72 -11.89
C THR A 172 1.80 -1.11 -13.20
N ARG A 173 2.94 -1.57 -13.73
CA ARG A 173 3.51 -1.07 -15.00
C ARG A 173 2.61 -1.42 -16.18
N TRP A 174 2.13 -2.65 -16.23
CA TRP A 174 1.22 -3.09 -17.30
C TRP A 174 -0.07 -2.27 -17.30
N MET A 175 -0.71 -2.09 -16.13
CA MET A 175 -1.95 -1.34 -16.02
C MET A 175 -1.75 0.14 -16.37
N ALA A 176 -0.61 0.74 -16.03
CA ALA A 176 -0.28 2.11 -16.40
C ALA A 176 -0.28 2.31 -17.92
N VAL A 177 0.35 1.40 -18.65
CA VAL A 177 0.40 1.41 -20.12
C VAL A 177 -0.99 1.18 -20.71
N GLU A 178 -1.70 0.16 -20.25
CA GLU A 178 -3.05 -0.17 -20.71
C GLU A 178 -4.02 0.99 -20.56
N MET A 179 -4.01 1.65 -19.38
CA MET A 179 -4.88 2.78 -19.10
C MET A 179 -4.55 3.98 -20.00
N ALA A 180 -3.27 4.29 -20.19
CA ALA A 180 -2.85 5.40 -21.03
C ALA A 180 -3.22 5.19 -22.51
N ILE A 181 -3.04 3.97 -23.03
CA ILE A 181 -3.34 3.64 -24.43
C ILE A 181 -4.85 3.66 -24.69
N LYS A 182 -5.66 3.10 -23.79
CA LYS A 182 -7.09 2.92 -24.04
C LYS A 182 -7.97 4.09 -23.57
N TYR A 183 -7.54 4.82 -22.56
CA TYR A 183 -8.38 5.83 -21.89
C TYR A 183 -7.72 7.21 -21.84
N GLY A 184 -6.55 7.39 -22.47
CA GLY A 184 -5.86 8.68 -22.56
C GLY A 184 -4.99 8.99 -21.33
N ASP A 185 -4.50 10.22 -21.25
CA ASP A 185 -3.49 10.68 -20.29
C ASP A 185 -4.03 11.03 -18.89
N GLY A 186 -5.35 10.99 -18.72
CA GLY A 186 -6.00 11.36 -17.46
C GLY A 186 -5.92 10.29 -16.36
N ILE A 187 -5.47 9.06 -16.67
CA ILE A 187 -5.42 7.96 -15.69
C ILE A 187 -3.97 7.54 -15.47
N ARG A 188 -3.55 7.55 -14.20
CA ARG A 188 -2.18 7.22 -13.83
C ARG A 188 -2.15 6.08 -12.82
N VAL A 189 -1.21 5.16 -12.99
CA VAL A 189 -1.01 4.02 -12.08
C VAL A 189 0.45 3.96 -11.69
N ASN A 190 0.74 4.13 -10.39
CA ASN A 190 2.09 4.14 -9.85
C ASN A 190 2.17 3.28 -8.58
N ALA A 191 3.37 2.99 -8.13
CA ALA A 191 3.60 2.35 -6.84
C ALA A 191 4.61 3.13 -5.99
N VAL A 192 4.51 2.96 -4.67
CA VAL A 192 5.56 3.30 -3.72
C VAL A 192 6.19 2.01 -3.20
N ALA A 193 7.49 1.99 -2.98
CA ALA A 193 8.21 0.87 -2.40
C ALA A 193 8.82 1.28 -1.06
N PRO A 194 8.08 1.09 0.05
CA PRO A 194 8.60 1.39 1.38
C PRO A 194 9.79 0.51 1.74
N GLY A 195 10.80 1.10 2.38
CA GLY A 195 11.85 0.38 3.09
C GLY A 195 11.36 -0.13 4.45
N PHE A 196 12.18 -0.01 5.46
CA PHE A 196 11.86 -0.48 6.79
C PHE A 196 11.27 0.65 7.65
N PHE A 197 9.98 0.55 7.89
CA PHE A 197 9.20 1.42 8.79
C PHE A 197 8.78 0.61 10.01
N ILE A 198 8.92 1.16 11.21
CA ILE A 198 8.45 0.47 12.41
C ILE A 198 6.92 0.54 12.47
N GLY A 199 6.30 -0.61 12.58
CA GLY A 199 4.87 -0.76 12.78
C GLY A 199 4.56 -1.91 13.73
N LYS A 200 3.31 -2.01 14.21
CA LYS A 200 2.90 -3.05 15.15
C LYS A 200 3.24 -4.47 14.69
N GLN A 201 3.24 -4.72 13.37
CA GLN A 201 3.48 -6.05 12.80
C GLN A 201 4.94 -6.49 12.82
N ASN A 202 5.88 -5.54 12.79
CA ASN A 202 7.32 -5.84 12.68
C ASN A 202 8.16 -5.34 13.85
N GLN A 203 7.54 -4.65 14.81
CA GLN A 203 8.26 -4.06 15.94
C GLN A 203 9.08 -5.11 16.70
N LYS A 204 8.49 -6.25 17.05
CA LYS A 204 9.17 -7.35 17.76
C LYS A 204 10.29 -8.02 16.95
N LEU A 205 10.28 -7.88 15.63
CA LEU A 205 11.36 -8.39 14.77
C LEU A 205 12.56 -7.43 14.72
N LEU A 206 12.34 -6.16 15.03
CA LEU A 206 13.32 -5.09 14.85
C LEU A 206 13.83 -4.53 16.18
N LEU A 207 12.99 -4.55 17.22
CA LEU A 207 13.28 -4.02 18.54
C LEU A 207 13.05 -5.08 19.62
N ASN A 208 13.93 -5.10 20.61
CA ASN A 208 13.75 -5.82 21.87
C ASN A 208 12.73 -5.09 22.77
N ASP A 209 12.31 -5.71 23.86
CA ASP A 209 11.33 -5.12 24.79
C ASP A 209 11.85 -3.85 25.48
N ASP A 210 13.15 -3.71 25.62
CA ASP A 210 13.84 -2.51 26.15
C ASP A 210 14.00 -1.38 25.11
N GLY A 211 13.53 -1.58 23.88
CA GLY A 211 13.63 -0.63 22.76
C GLY A 211 14.99 -0.68 22.03
N SER A 212 15.94 -1.50 22.46
CA SER A 212 17.18 -1.73 21.74
C SER A 212 16.95 -2.52 20.44
N LEU A 213 17.89 -2.42 19.51
CA LEU A 213 17.78 -3.12 18.22
C LEU A 213 18.02 -4.62 18.40
N THR A 214 17.18 -5.44 17.79
CA THR A 214 17.47 -6.85 17.57
C THR A 214 18.68 -7.01 16.62
N GLU A 215 19.24 -8.20 16.50
CA GLU A 215 20.28 -8.47 15.50
C GLU A 215 19.81 -8.13 14.09
N ARG A 216 18.58 -8.51 13.73
CA ARG A 216 17.97 -8.15 12.44
C ARG A 216 17.82 -6.64 12.29
N GLY A 217 17.37 -5.95 13.32
CA GLY A 217 17.25 -4.48 13.33
C GLY A 217 18.59 -3.80 13.07
N ARG A 218 19.66 -4.27 13.71
CA ARG A 218 21.04 -3.77 13.50
C ARG A 218 21.50 -3.98 12.05
N LYS A 219 21.33 -5.20 11.49
CA LYS A 219 21.69 -5.50 10.10
C LYS A 219 20.95 -4.59 9.10
N ILE A 220 19.67 -4.34 9.32
CA ILE A 220 18.87 -3.45 8.47
C ILE A 220 19.41 -2.01 8.53
N ILE A 221 19.64 -1.47 9.74
CA ILE A 221 20.14 -0.10 9.90
C ILE A 221 21.56 0.04 9.34
N GLN A 222 22.43 -0.97 9.50
CA GLN A 222 23.76 -0.97 8.90
C GLN A 222 23.71 -0.84 7.38
N ASN A 223 22.73 -1.48 6.72
CA ASN A 223 22.51 -1.43 5.27
C ASN A 223 21.60 -0.28 4.82
N THR A 224 21.10 0.54 5.73
CA THR A 224 20.33 1.74 5.40
C THR A 224 21.24 2.97 5.50
N PRO A 225 21.56 3.69 4.42
CA PRO A 225 22.45 4.86 4.47
C PRO A 225 22.02 5.93 5.47
N MET A 226 20.70 6.19 5.60
CA MET A 226 20.17 7.14 6.59
C MET A 226 20.26 6.64 8.05
N LYS A 227 20.78 5.43 8.31
CA LYS A 227 21.08 4.86 9.65
C LYS A 227 19.90 4.87 10.63
N ARG A 228 18.69 4.79 10.14
CA ARG A 228 17.46 4.71 10.94
C ARG A 228 16.32 4.02 10.19
N PHE A 229 15.28 3.63 10.91
CA PHE A 229 14.01 3.26 10.33
C PHE A 229 13.23 4.50 9.85
N GLY A 230 12.37 4.31 8.84
CA GLY A 230 11.41 5.32 8.42
C GLY A 230 10.28 5.49 9.45
N LYS A 231 9.77 6.72 9.57
CA LYS A 231 8.52 7.01 10.29
C LYS A 231 7.35 6.94 9.32
N PRO A 232 6.20 6.35 9.68
CA PRO A 232 5.05 6.21 8.78
C PRO A 232 4.63 7.52 8.09
N GLU A 233 4.81 8.66 8.74
CA GLU A 233 4.51 10.00 8.21
C GLU A 233 5.39 10.38 7.03
N GLU A 234 6.62 9.88 6.96
CA GLU A 234 7.58 10.18 5.88
C GLU A 234 7.18 9.56 4.53
N LEU A 235 6.26 8.58 4.55
CA LEU A 235 5.70 7.98 3.35
C LEU A 235 4.61 8.88 2.72
N THR A 236 3.93 9.69 3.52
CA THR A 236 2.70 10.37 3.10
C THR A 236 2.94 11.45 2.04
N GLY A 237 4.05 12.17 2.12
CA GLY A 237 4.39 13.23 1.16
C GLY A 237 4.52 12.72 -0.28
N ALA A 238 5.18 11.58 -0.46
CA ALA A 238 5.32 10.95 -1.78
C ALA A 238 3.97 10.50 -2.34
N ILE A 239 3.08 9.98 -1.50
CA ILE A 239 1.73 9.56 -1.90
C ILE A 239 0.88 10.79 -2.28
N HIS A 240 0.92 11.87 -1.48
CA HIS A 240 0.25 13.12 -1.84
C HIS A 240 0.72 13.65 -3.19
N PHE A 241 2.04 13.64 -3.44
CA PHE A 241 2.62 14.01 -4.72
C PHE A 241 2.05 13.16 -5.86
N LEU A 242 2.13 11.82 -5.76
CA LEU A 242 1.64 10.91 -6.79
C LEU A 242 0.12 11.04 -7.03
N CYS A 243 -0.66 11.36 -6.00
CA CYS A 243 -2.10 11.59 -6.11
C CYS A 243 -2.49 12.96 -6.66
N SER A 244 -1.56 13.90 -6.73
CA SER A 244 -1.79 15.29 -7.15
C SER A 244 -1.59 15.49 -8.66
N GLU A 245 -2.03 16.65 -9.16
CA GLU A 245 -1.78 17.07 -10.54
C GLU A 245 -0.28 17.38 -10.81
N SER A 246 0.53 17.58 -9.76
CA SER A 246 1.98 17.74 -9.91
C SER A 246 2.69 16.50 -10.45
N ALA A 247 2.01 15.34 -10.43
CA ALA A 247 2.48 14.08 -11.01
C ALA A 247 1.77 13.73 -12.33
N SER A 248 1.20 14.71 -13.04
CA SER A 248 0.36 14.48 -14.23
C SER A 248 1.07 13.72 -15.35
N PHE A 249 2.39 13.84 -15.47
CA PHE A 249 3.19 13.12 -16.49
C PHE A 249 3.98 11.94 -15.90
N ILE A 250 3.51 11.39 -14.74
CA ILE A 250 4.16 10.27 -14.04
C ILE A 250 3.19 9.10 -13.97
N THR A 251 3.48 8.03 -14.71
CA THR A 251 2.74 6.76 -14.67
C THR A 251 3.68 5.58 -14.88
N GLY A 252 3.40 4.43 -14.29
CA GLY A 252 4.19 3.20 -14.40
C GLY A 252 5.43 3.13 -13.53
N ILE A 253 5.68 4.13 -12.65
CA ILE A 253 6.87 4.11 -11.78
C ILE A 253 6.63 3.31 -10.50
N VAL A 254 7.74 2.86 -9.92
CA VAL A 254 7.83 2.37 -8.53
C VAL A 254 8.81 3.28 -7.80
N LEU A 255 8.32 4.09 -6.88
CA LEU A 255 9.09 5.09 -6.14
C LEU A 255 9.59 4.49 -4.82
N PRO A 256 10.92 4.29 -4.64
CA PRO A 256 11.49 3.87 -3.37
C PRO A 256 11.36 4.97 -2.32
N ILE A 257 10.99 4.58 -1.07
CA ILE A 257 10.99 5.46 0.10
C ILE A 257 11.61 4.65 1.23
N ASP A 258 12.93 4.60 1.28
CA ASP A 258 13.66 3.54 1.98
C ASP A 258 14.95 3.98 2.68
N GLY A 259 15.21 5.29 2.76
CA GLY A 259 16.43 5.81 3.38
C GLY A 259 17.72 5.45 2.64
N GLY A 260 17.61 5.11 1.35
CA GLY A 260 18.73 4.72 0.49
C GLY A 260 19.05 3.22 0.51
N PHE A 261 18.23 2.40 1.20
CA PHE A 261 18.48 0.96 1.34
C PHE A 261 18.65 0.25 -0.01
N SER A 262 17.78 0.54 -0.99
CA SER A 262 17.85 -0.11 -2.31
C SER A 262 18.95 0.41 -3.22
N ALA A 263 19.50 1.58 -2.93
CA ALA A 263 20.59 2.18 -3.71
C ALA A 263 21.98 1.75 -3.20
N PHE A 264 22.05 1.24 -1.96
CA PHE A 264 23.31 0.92 -1.30
C PHE A 264 23.75 -0.51 -1.60
N THR A 265 25.00 -0.66 -2.04
CA THR A 265 25.62 -1.98 -2.37
C THR A 265 26.47 -2.54 -1.25
N GLY A 266 26.56 -1.86 -0.10
CA GLY A 266 27.35 -2.32 1.06
C GLY A 266 28.75 -1.70 1.16
N VAL A 267 29.15 -0.89 0.19
CA VAL A 267 30.45 -0.21 0.14
C VAL A 267 30.32 1.27 -0.12
#